data_af58ae80ca4e4ec50868602fac0b4f9d
#
_entry.id   af58ae80ca4e4ec50868602fac0b4f9d
#
_cell.length_a   1.000
_cell.length_b   1.000
_cell.length_c   1.000
_cell.angle_alpha   90.00
_cell.angle_beta   90.00
_cell.angle_gamma   90.00
#
_symmetry.space_group_name_H-M   'P 1'
#
loop_
_entity.id
_entity.type
_entity.pdbx_description
1 polymer ?
#
loop_
_entity_poly.entity_id
_entity_poly.type
_entity_poly.pdbx_seq_one_letter_code
_entity_poly.pdbx_strand_id
1 'polypeptide(L)'
;MQNFQNALRVFRYLPKTKSFQLFWCQRQSTWLPYSFSISSFSRQTFNHNSRSRENSPKRKFGALPFMAFGIVIAHCAKQEDDKLVSKPYEEHPLFKAARKGNAVTVERLCRNGADPNQRHPLGWTPLHIAAVQGNVDVVKTLLKCGANSDLGDDFSNANLKAREKGLIWLDVMEMREEEFSDRLNNRATFTGCTALHYACIIDDAACVAALLEGGCNPSLPNLSGHKPIDYANSDAMKKLLESYIAKYEDLMKEKAAEERRRYPLELRLKEKIIGQEAAIATVASAIRRKEGGWIDEEHPLVFLFLGSSGIGKTELAKQVATYLNPKNTDGFIRLDMSEYQNKHEVAKLIGSPPGYVGYEEGGQLTKKLKKCPDAVVLLDEVDKAHPDVLTVLLQLFDEGRITDGRGKTTICKDAIFIMTSNLANDEIADHALRLRHEAEMASKRRANNNKEDEIPSTTLSISREFSDFVVRPILKRHFGRDEFLGRINEFVFFFPFSRTELHQLVQRELDFWAKKAKDRYEVDVSWDGQVLDALCLGYNVAYGARSIKYEVERNVVSLLSNSQQFYGFPRGALLQLYVSYGDGSSSETARQPEIRLRIKTKDSVEFTELASPVRDLLSKADNGKGSLQKNVDS
;
A
#
# COMPACT_ATOMS: atom_id res chain seq x y z
N MET A 1 -16.71 -43.47 20.47
CA MET A 1 -16.75 -42.18 19.78
C MET A 1 -15.50 -41.31 20.00
N GLN A 2 -14.89 -41.30 21.18
CA GLN A 2 -13.66 -40.54 21.47
C GLN A 2 -12.44 -40.98 20.63
N ASN A 3 -12.31 -42.26 20.34
CA ASN A 3 -11.19 -42.77 19.50
C ASN A 3 -11.36 -42.43 18.01
N PHE A 4 -12.56 -42.10 17.55
CA PHE A 4 -12.82 -41.68 16.17
C PHE A 4 -12.49 -40.19 15.95
N GLN A 5 -12.66 -39.36 16.97
CA GLN A 5 -12.29 -37.94 16.91
C GLN A 5 -10.78 -37.71 16.97
N ASN A 6 -10.04 -38.58 17.65
CA ASN A 6 -8.56 -38.51 17.65
C ASN A 6 -7.95 -38.98 16.33
N ALA A 7 -8.55 -39.96 15.66
CA ALA A 7 -8.12 -40.35 14.32
C ALA A 7 -8.35 -39.25 13.26
N LEU A 8 -9.46 -38.49 13.37
CA LEU A 8 -9.75 -37.35 12.50
C LEU A 8 -8.82 -36.13 12.74
N ARG A 9 -8.25 -35.96 13.94
CA ARG A 9 -7.26 -34.92 14.20
C ARG A 9 -5.90 -35.19 13.52
N VAL A 10 -5.50 -36.45 13.43
CA VAL A 10 -4.25 -36.85 12.76
C VAL A 10 -4.35 -36.66 11.24
N PHE A 11 -5.54 -36.88 10.64
CA PHE A 11 -5.76 -36.71 9.21
C PHE A 11 -5.78 -35.23 8.72
N ARG A 12 -5.87 -34.24 9.59
CA ARG A 12 -5.86 -32.83 9.22
C ARG A 12 -4.49 -32.30 8.79
N TYR A 13 -3.42 -33.04 8.99
CA TYR A 13 -2.04 -32.60 8.74
C TYR A 13 -1.31 -33.35 7.62
N LEU A 14 -2.00 -34.16 6.82
CA LEU A 14 -1.40 -34.82 5.66
C LEU A 14 -1.64 -34.01 4.37
N PRO A 15 -0.63 -33.81 3.50
CA PRO A 15 -0.79 -33.09 2.25
C PRO A 15 -1.65 -33.89 1.27
N LYS A 16 -2.62 -33.22 0.66
CA LYS A 16 -3.51 -33.77 -0.35
C LYS A 16 -2.75 -33.99 -1.66
N THR A 17 -2.39 -35.20 -2.00
CA THR A 17 -1.91 -35.57 -3.35
C THR A 17 -3.08 -35.58 -4.33
N LYS A 18 -2.84 -35.24 -5.61
CA LYS A 18 -3.87 -35.08 -6.67
C LYS A 18 -4.79 -36.32 -6.87
N SER A 19 -4.31 -37.53 -6.56
CA SER A 19 -5.08 -38.76 -6.65
C SER A 19 -6.14 -38.92 -5.54
N PHE A 20 -6.00 -38.28 -4.40
CA PHE A 20 -6.97 -38.32 -3.31
C PHE A 20 -8.14 -37.34 -3.49
N GLN A 21 -7.96 -36.27 -4.27
CA GLN A 21 -9.04 -35.31 -4.55
C GLN A 21 -10.12 -35.88 -5.50
N LEU A 22 -9.75 -36.77 -6.43
CA LEU A 22 -10.71 -37.37 -7.34
C LEU A 22 -11.65 -38.39 -6.65
N PHE A 23 -11.17 -39.05 -5.61
CA PHE A 23 -11.99 -40.02 -4.87
C PHE A 23 -12.98 -39.37 -3.90
N TRP A 24 -12.68 -38.13 -3.47
CA TRP A 24 -13.53 -37.35 -2.55
C TRP A 24 -14.64 -36.58 -3.29
N CYS A 25 -14.36 -36.12 -4.51
CA CYS A 25 -15.35 -35.41 -5.34
C CYS A 25 -16.48 -36.36 -5.87
N GLN A 26 -16.21 -37.61 -6.07
CA GLN A 26 -17.23 -38.56 -6.55
C GLN A 26 -18.24 -39.02 -5.49
N ARG A 27 -17.98 -38.77 -4.19
CA ARG A 27 -18.91 -39.15 -3.10
C ARG A 27 -19.74 -37.96 -2.53
N GLN A 28 -19.54 -36.73 -3.00
CA GLN A 28 -20.33 -35.60 -2.54
C GLN A 28 -21.58 -35.26 -3.38
N SER A 29 -21.86 -36.01 -4.44
CA SER A 29 -22.99 -35.72 -5.34
C SER A 29 -24.34 -36.38 -4.96
N THR A 30 -24.44 -37.03 -3.81
CA THR A 30 -25.70 -37.71 -3.43
C THR A 30 -26.07 -37.55 -1.96
N TRP A 31 -26.29 -36.34 -1.47
CA TRP A 31 -27.08 -36.12 -0.24
C TRP A 31 -27.57 -34.67 -0.21
N LEU A 32 -28.84 -34.47 -0.46
CA LEU A 32 -29.65 -33.27 -0.21
C LEU A 32 -30.40 -33.40 1.13
N PRO A 33 -30.98 -32.31 1.67
CA PRO A 33 -30.91 -31.97 3.08
C PRO A 33 -32.17 -32.32 3.86
N TYR A 34 -32.01 -32.55 5.15
CA TYR A 34 -33.10 -32.39 6.12
C TYR A 34 -32.65 -31.49 7.27
N SER A 35 -33.36 -30.41 7.39
CA SER A 35 -33.32 -29.46 8.51
C SER A 35 -33.97 -30.08 9.76
N PHE A 36 -33.30 -30.08 10.90
CA PHE A 36 -33.90 -30.23 12.20
C PHE A 36 -33.37 -29.18 13.18
N SER A 37 -34.28 -28.38 13.65
CA SER A 37 -34.14 -27.45 14.76
C SER A 37 -34.13 -28.20 16.08
N ILE A 38 -33.21 -27.92 17.00
CA ILE A 38 -33.28 -28.34 18.38
C ILE A 38 -33.28 -27.12 19.28
N SER A 39 -34.44 -26.92 19.87
CA SER A 39 -34.67 -26.04 21.01
C SER A 39 -34.26 -26.73 22.31
N SER A 40 -33.63 -25.94 23.17
CA SER A 40 -33.57 -25.98 24.64
C SER A 40 -34.00 -27.26 25.40
N PHE A 41 -33.12 -27.79 26.24
CA PHE A 41 -33.49 -28.33 27.52
C PHE A 41 -32.42 -28.14 28.61
N SER A 42 -32.92 -27.84 29.80
CA SER A 42 -32.31 -27.38 31.02
C SER A 42 -31.56 -28.43 31.83
N ARG A 43 -30.71 -27.92 32.72
CA ARG A 43 -30.00 -28.60 33.82
C ARG A 43 -30.94 -29.43 34.70
N GLN A 44 -30.46 -30.61 35.10
CA GLN A 44 -30.73 -31.14 36.45
C GLN A 44 -29.56 -32.02 36.92
N THR A 45 -29.11 -31.70 38.10
CA THR A 45 -28.19 -32.41 39.01
C THR A 45 -28.84 -33.65 39.58
N PHE A 46 -28.11 -34.77 39.68
CA PHE A 46 -28.32 -35.72 40.79
C PHE A 46 -27.05 -36.51 41.12
N ASN A 47 -26.86 -36.63 42.39
CA ASN A 47 -25.78 -37.28 43.15
C ASN A 47 -26.14 -38.76 43.46
N HIS A 48 -25.17 -39.54 43.78
CA HIS A 48 -25.07 -40.69 44.69
C HIS A 48 -24.86 -42.12 44.14
N ASN A 49 -23.74 -42.60 44.52
CA ASN A 49 -23.43 -43.84 45.30
C ASN A 49 -23.57 -45.25 44.69
N SER A 50 -22.44 -45.93 44.81
CA SER A 50 -22.17 -47.25 45.40
C SER A 50 -22.41 -48.52 44.61
N ARG A 51 -21.30 -49.30 44.61
CA ARG A 51 -21.16 -50.76 44.74
C ARG A 51 -21.85 -51.70 43.74
N SER A 52 -21.08 -52.46 42.99
CA SER A 52 -20.78 -53.86 43.33
C SER A 52 -20.20 -54.61 42.13
N ARG A 53 -19.34 -55.55 42.45
CA ARG A 53 -18.70 -56.57 41.63
C ARG A 53 -19.68 -57.34 40.74
N GLU A 54 -19.21 -57.72 39.53
CA GLU A 54 -19.25 -59.12 39.15
C GLU A 54 -18.48 -59.41 37.81
N ASN A 55 -17.91 -60.60 37.76
CA ASN A 55 -17.07 -61.25 36.79
C ASN A 55 -17.75 -61.53 35.43
N SER A 56 -16.97 -61.42 34.33
CA SER A 56 -16.85 -62.49 33.32
C SER A 56 -16.31 -61.94 31.95
N PRO A 57 -16.04 -62.70 30.95
CA PRO A 57 -14.78 -63.41 30.75
C PRO A 57 -13.90 -62.83 29.60
N LYS A 58 -12.63 -63.07 29.68
CA LYS A 58 -11.60 -62.75 28.68
C LYS A 58 -11.91 -63.38 27.31
N ARG A 59 -12.30 -62.59 26.31
CA ARG A 59 -12.17 -62.98 24.91
C ARG A 59 -10.84 -62.49 24.38
N LYS A 60 -9.96 -63.41 24.05
CA LYS A 60 -8.73 -63.19 23.33
C LYS A 60 -9.06 -62.72 21.91
N PHE A 61 -8.86 -61.44 21.63
CA PHE A 61 -8.76 -60.95 20.24
C PHE A 61 -7.33 -61.04 19.79
N GLY A 62 -7.13 -61.77 18.67
CA GLY A 62 -5.82 -62.07 18.13
C GLY A 62 -5.05 -60.84 17.64
N ALA A 63 -3.76 -60.87 17.89
CA ALA A 63 -2.79 -59.83 17.61
C ALA A 63 -2.42 -59.63 16.11
N LEU A 64 -3.08 -60.32 15.20
CA LEU A 64 -2.70 -60.33 13.77
C LEU A 64 -3.03 -59.05 12.96
N PRO A 65 -4.08 -58.24 13.21
CA PRO A 65 -4.30 -57.05 12.37
C PRO A 65 -3.40 -55.86 12.74
N PHE A 66 -2.78 -55.85 13.92
CA PHE A 66 -1.90 -54.75 14.33
C PHE A 66 -0.47 -54.85 13.77
N MET A 67 0.04 -56.05 13.56
CA MET A 67 1.35 -56.22 12.94
C MET A 67 1.37 -55.90 11.43
N ALA A 68 0.28 -56.17 10.71
CA ALA A 68 0.18 -55.84 9.30
C ALA A 68 0.15 -54.31 9.06
N PHE A 69 -0.50 -53.56 9.97
CA PHE A 69 -0.56 -52.10 9.87
C PHE A 69 0.75 -51.41 10.26
N GLY A 70 1.48 -51.96 11.24
CA GLY A 70 2.82 -51.49 11.62
C GLY A 70 3.87 -51.74 10.53
N ILE A 71 3.79 -52.84 9.82
CA ILE A 71 4.71 -53.18 8.73
C ILE A 71 4.46 -52.31 7.50
N VAL A 72 3.21 -51.94 7.19
CA VAL A 72 2.89 -51.03 6.08
C VAL A 72 3.35 -49.61 6.36
N ILE A 73 3.20 -49.14 7.61
CA ILE A 73 3.71 -47.79 8.01
C ILE A 73 5.23 -47.77 8.01
N ALA A 74 5.90 -48.84 8.49
CA ALA A 74 7.36 -48.96 8.44
C ALA A 74 7.90 -49.12 7.01
N HIS A 75 7.14 -49.75 6.11
CA HIS A 75 7.57 -49.88 4.72
C HIS A 75 7.34 -48.60 3.90
N CYS A 76 6.28 -47.85 4.17
CA CYS A 76 6.09 -46.52 3.58
C CYS A 76 7.11 -45.52 4.09
N ALA A 77 7.46 -45.56 5.36
CA ALA A 77 8.51 -44.70 5.93
C ALA A 77 9.89 -45.03 5.34
N LYS A 78 10.21 -46.32 5.12
CA LYS A 78 11.48 -46.70 4.51
C LYS A 78 11.59 -46.36 3.00
N GLN A 79 10.48 -46.26 2.26
CA GLN A 79 10.53 -45.87 0.85
C GLN A 79 10.61 -44.34 0.66
N GLU A 80 10.24 -43.53 1.65
CA GLU A 80 10.45 -42.06 1.61
C GLU A 80 11.86 -41.66 2.11
N ASP A 81 12.49 -42.44 3.00
CA ASP A 81 13.82 -42.16 3.52
C ASP A 81 14.95 -42.40 2.49
N ASP A 82 14.76 -43.24 1.50
CA ASP A 82 15.79 -43.52 0.47
C ASP A 82 15.94 -42.41 -0.60
N LYS A 83 15.14 -41.31 -0.54
CA LYS A 83 15.27 -40.13 -1.42
C LYS A 83 15.81 -38.88 -0.74
N LEU A 84 15.96 -38.84 0.57
CA LEU A 84 16.55 -37.75 1.33
C LEU A 84 18.06 -37.96 1.43
N VAL A 85 18.78 -37.71 0.33
CA VAL A 85 20.25 -37.62 0.34
C VAL A 85 20.58 -36.31 1.04
N SER A 86 21.02 -36.41 2.29
CA SER A 86 21.64 -35.31 3.02
C SER A 86 22.91 -34.89 2.28
N LYS A 87 22.84 -33.82 1.48
CA LYS A 87 24.07 -33.16 1.01
C LYS A 87 24.68 -32.50 2.24
N PRO A 88 25.94 -32.80 2.61
CA PRO A 88 26.58 -32.10 3.71
C PRO A 88 26.62 -30.60 3.36
N TYR A 89 25.99 -29.79 4.20
CA TYR A 89 26.07 -28.34 4.10
C TYR A 89 27.48 -27.93 4.48
N GLU A 90 28.25 -27.36 3.54
CA GLU A 90 29.52 -26.74 3.86
C GLU A 90 29.26 -25.45 4.62
N GLU A 91 29.59 -25.43 5.91
CA GLU A 91 29.47 -24.26 6.79
C GLU A 91 30.31 -23.10 6.23
N HIS A 92 29.64 -22.00 5.84
CA HIS A 92 30.36 -20.83 5.34
C HIS A 92 31.32 -20.27 6.40
N PRO A 93 32.57 -19.92 6.05
CA PRO A 93 33.59 -19.50 7.00
C PRO A 93 33.18 -18.36 7.94
N LEU A 94 32.27 -17.46 7.50
CA LEU A 94 31.78 -16.33 8.26
C LEU A 94 30.94 -16.77 9.47
N PHE A 95 30.07 -17.79 9.32
CA PHE A 95 29.24 -18.33 10.39
C PHE A 95 30.15 -19.00 11.46
N LYS A 96 31.11 -19.77 10.99
CA LYS A 96 32.09 -20.43 11.86
C LYS A 96 32.94 -19.42 12.66
N ALA A 97 33.35 -18.32 12.01
CA ALA A 97 34.10 -17.26 12.69
C ALA A 97 33.23 -16.51 13.71
N ALA A 98 31.95 -16.25 13.39
CA ALA A 98 30.99 -15.61 14.29
C ALA A 98 30.73 -16.46 15.53
N ARG A 99 30.52 -17.78 15.36
CA ARG A 99 30.35 -18.74 16.45
C ARG A 99 31.56 -18.82 17.39
N LYS A 100 32.78 -18.86 16.82
CA LYS A 100 34.02 -18.95 17.60
C LYS A 100 34.46 -17.65 18.28
N GLY A 101 33.73 -16.55 18.07
CA GLY A 101 34.09 -15.27 18.68
C GLY A 101 35.33 -14.58 18.07
N ASN A 102 35.79 -15.01 16.88
CA ASN A 102 37.00 -14.48 16.27
C ASN A 102 36.74 -13.24 15.40
N ALA A 103 36.74 -12.07 16.04
CA ALA A 103 36.48 -10.77 15.39
C ALA A 103 37.49 -10.46 14.26
N VAL A 104 38.79 -10.83 14.45
CA VAL A 104 39.84 -10.59 13.44
C VAL A 104 39.57 -11.38 12.16
N THR A 105 39.13 -12.64 12.29
CA THR A 105 38.78 -13.47 11.13
C THR A 105 37.53 -12.94 10.43
N VAL A 106 36.51 -12.49 11.17
CA VAL A 106 35.31 -11.86 10.62
C VAL A 106 35.66 -10.62 9.81
N GLU A 107 36.48 -9.73 10.37
CA GLU A 107 36.93 -8.51 9.68
C GLU A 107 37.70 -8.83 8.39
N ARG A 108 38.61 -9.81 8.42
CA ARG A 108 39.34 -10.26 7.24
C ARG A 108 38.44 -10.83 6.17
N LEU A 109 37.44 -11.64 6.54
CA LEU A 109 36.47 -12.22 5.59
C LEU A 109 35.59 -11.15 4.96
N CYS A 110 35.10 -10.17 5.73
CA CYS A 110 34.32 -9.06 5.21
C CYS A 110 35.15 -8.18 4.27
N ARG A 111 36.42 -7.89 4.59
CA ARG A 111 37.33 -7.18 3.67
C ARG A 111 37.60 -7.94 2.37
N ASN A 112 37.57 -9.27 2.42
CA ASN A 112 37.72 -10.12 1.25
C ASN A 112 36.42 -10.26 0.41
N GLY A 113 35.35 -9.51 0.75
CA GLY A 113 34.10 -9.48 0.00
C GLY A 113 33.01 -10.45 0.50
N ALA A 114 33.15 -11.03 1.68
CA ALA A 114 32.07 -11.80 2.28
C ALA A 114 30.92 -10.87 2.72
N ASP A 115 29.70 -11.20 2.34
CA ASP A 115 28.51 -10.43 2.72
C ASP A 115 28.17 -10.64 4.21
N PRO A 116 28.24 -9.59 5.06
CA PRO A 116 27.90 -9.69 6.48
C PRO A 116 26.42 -9.98 6.72
N ASN A 117 25.55 -9.76 5.71
CA ASN A 117 24.11 -10.03 5.75
C ASN A 117 23.73 -11.38 5.16
N GLN A 118 24.71 -12.22 4.80
CA GLN A 118 24.47 -13.53 4.24
C GLN A 118 23.55 -14.35 5.14
N ARG A 119 22.49 -14.94 4.56
CA ARG A 119 21.58 -15.81 5.29
C ARG A 119 22.04 -17.26 5.25
N HIS A 120 22.00 -17.90 6.41
CA HIS A 120 22.09 -19.35 6.50
C HIS A 120 20.92 -19.99 5.74
N PRO A 121 21.06 -21.16 5.11
CA PRO A 121 19.95 -21.84 4.43
C PRO A 121 18.69 -22.04 5.28
N LEU A 122 18.86 -22.10 6.59
CA LEU A 122 17.77 -22.23 7.55
C LEU A 122 17.19 -20.90 8.04
N GLY A 123 17.80 -19.71 7.69
CA GLY A 123 17.16 -18.40 7.83
C GLY A 123 17.90 -17.34 8.65
N TRP A 124 18.86 -17.67 9.50
CA TRP A 124 19.58 -16.72 10.35
C TRP A 124 20.78 -16.07 9.68
N THR A 125 21.34 -15.03 10.28
CA THR A 125 22.55 -14.33 9.83
C THR A 125 23.71 -14.50 10.81
N PRO A 126 24.96 -14.17 10.42
CA PRO A 126 26.11 -14.22 11.34
C PRO A 126 25.92 -13.37 12.60
N LEU A 127 25.17 -12.23 12.47
CA LEU A 127 24.88 -11.34 13.58
C LEU A 127 23.97 -12.00 14.63
N HIS A 128 23.00 -12.84 14.21
CA HIS A 128 22.16 -13.61 15.13
C HIS A 128 23.00 -14.58 15.97
N ILE A 129 23.94 -15.30 15.34
CA ILE A 129 24.83 -16.24 16.04
C ILE A 129 25.72 -15.48 17.04
N ALA A 130 26.34 -14.38 16.62
CA ALA A 130 27.19 -13.58 17.47
C ALA A 130 26.43 -13.05 18.70
N ALA A 131 25.18 -12.63 18.54
CA ALA A 131 24.32 -12.16 19.63
C ALA A 131 23.97 -13.28 20.62
N VAL A 132 23.65 -14.48 20.13
CA VAL A 132 23.34 -15.64 20.99
C VAL A 132 24.56 -16.16 21.73
N GLN A 133 25.73 -16.17 21.09
CA GLN A 133 26.97 -16.61 21.70
C GLN A 133 27.56 -15.60 22.71
N GLY A 134 27.02 -14.36 22.76
CA GLY A 134 27.52 -13.31 23.63
C GLY A 134 28.85 -12.69 23.16
N ASN A 135 29.16 -12.80 21.85
CA ASN A 135 30.43 -12.36 21.28
C ASN A 135 30.40 -10.86 20.92
N VAL A 136 30.50 -9.98 21.92
CA VAL A 136 30.39 -8.50 21.75
C VAL A 136 31.35 -7.95 20.69
N ASP A 137 32.60 -8.42 20.66
CA ASP A 137 33.60 -7.94 19.69
C ASP A 137 33.25 -8.32 18.26
N VAL A 138 32.65 -9.50 18.04
CA VAL A 138 32.15 -9.94 16.74
C VAL A 138 30.93 -9.13 16.34
N VAL A 139 30.01 -8.86 17.26
CA VAL A 139 28.85 -8.00 17.04
C VAL A 139 29.30 -6.62 16.55
N LYS A 140 30.23 -5.98 17.28
CA LYS A 140 30.79 -4.67 16.90
C LYS A 140 31.49 -4.71 15.54
N THR A 141 32.21 -5.77 15.22
CA THR A 141 32.94 -5.94 13.97
C THR A 141 31.96 -6.13 12.80
N LEU A 142 30.96 -6.98 12.95
CA LEU A 142 29.93 -7.19 11.93
C LEU A 142 29.15 -5.90 11.62
N LEU A 143 28.78 -5.13 12.65
CA LEU A 143 28.12 -3.83 12.48
C LEU A 143 29.02 -2.82 11.74
N LYS A 144 30.31 -2.77 12.06
CA LYS A 144 31.30 -1.95 11.32
C LYS A 144 31.45 -2.38 9.86
N CYS A 145 31.30 -3.66 9.55
CA CYS A 145 31.34 -4.20 8.20
C CYS A 145 30.03 -4.00 7.42
N GLY A 146 29.01 -3.34 8.00
CA GLY A 146 27.74 -3.05 7.35
C GLY A 146 26.68 -4.14 7.52
N ALA A 147 26.77 -4.96 8.58
CA ALA A 147 25.69 -5.87 8.93
C ALA A 147 24.42 -5.08 9.29
N ASN A 148 23.29 -5.48 8.71
CA ASN A 148 21.98 -4.90 9.03
C ASN A 148 21.46 -5.53 10.32
N SER A 149 21.39 -4.72 11.38
CA SER A 149 20.94 -5.11 12.71
C SER A 149 19.46 -5.47 12.81
N ASP A 150 18.65 -4.97 11.86
CA ASP A 150 17.20 -5.09 11.86
C ASP A 150 16.69 -6.28 11.04
N LEU A 151 17.59 -7.08 10.46
CA LEU A 151 17.21 -8.32 9.78
C LEU A 151 16.64 -9.33 10.78
N GLY A 152 15.41 -9.80 10.51
CA GLY A 152 14.78 -10.86 11.28
C GLY A 152 15.20 -12.27 10.82
N ASP A 153 15.19 -13.24 11.71
CA ASP A 153 15.39 -14.67 11.41
C ASP A 153 14.16 -15.23 10.65
N ASP A 154 14.40 -16.03 9.62
CA ASP A 154 13.35 -16.73 8.86
C ASP A 154 13.05 -18.13 9.40
N PHE A 155 13.65 -18.51 10.52
CA PHE A 155 13.45 -19.82 11.10
C PHE A 155 12.06 -19.94 11.75
N SER A 156 11.18 -20.75 11.15
CA SER A 156 9.83 -20.99 11.67
C SER A 156 9.83 -22.09 12.74
N ASN A 157 10.11 -23.33 12.33
CA ASN A 157 10.38 -24.46 13.21
C ASN A 157 11.14 -25.55 12.42
N ALA A 158 11.78 -26.47 13.13
CA ALA A 158 12.61 -27.50 12.52
C ALA A 158 11.86 -28.37 11.51
N ASN A 159 10.61 -28.75 11.80
CA ASN A 159 9.80 -29.59 10.91
C ASN A 159 9.42 -28.89 9.61
N LEU A 160 9.05 -27.61 9.68
CA LEU A 160 8.68 -26.83 8.48
C LEU A 160 9.91 -26.54 7.62
N LYS A 161 11.04 -26.16 8.24
CA LYS A 161 12.29 -25.89 7.53
C LYS A 161 12.90 -27.16 6.92
N ALA A 162 12.84 -28.29 7.61
CA ALA A 162 13.25 -29.58 7.06
C ALA A 162 12.47 -29.94 5.80
N ARG A 163 11.14 -29.77 5.83
CA ARG A 163 10.26 -30.00 4.68
C ARG A 163 10.53 -29.05 3.51
N GLU A 164 10.74 -27.76 3.80
CA GLU A 164 11.04 -26.72 2.82
C GLU A 164 12.36 -26.99 2.10
N LYS A 165 13.37 -27.46 2.84
CA LYS A 165 14.72 -27.71 2.33
C LYS A 165 15.00 -29.15 1.92
N GLY A 166 14.06 -30.08 2.13
CA GLY A 166 14.27 -31.51 1.84
C GLY A 166 15.29 -32.19 2.77
N LEU A 167 15.40 -31.70 4.01
CA LEU A 167 16.31 -32.22 5.03
C LEU A 167 15.54 -33.07 6.06
N ILE A 168 16.28 -33.89 6.84
CA ILE A 168 15.70 -34.59 7.98
C ILE A 168 15.54 -33.57 9.13
N TRP A 169 14.43 -33.64 9.85
CA TRP A 169 14.15 -32.70 10.95
C TRP A 169 15.21 -32.75 12.07
N LEU A 170 15.82 -33.92 12.27
CA LEU A 170 16.89 -34.13 13.26
C LEU A 170 18.15 -33.36 12.87
N ASP A 171 18.55 -33.42 11.59
CA ASP A 171 19.72 -32.70 11.06
C ASP A 171 19.53 -31.16 11.22
N VAL A 172 18.31 -30.66 11.01
CA VAL A 172 17.98 -29.24 11.19
C VAL A 172 18.08 -28.83 12.66
N MET A 173 17.65 -29.71 13.57
CA MET A 173 17.81 -29.49 15.04
C MET A 173 19.26 -29.48 15.43
N GLU A 174 20.04 -30.48 14.99
CA GLU A 174 21.46 -30.61 15.28
C GLU A 174 22.28 -29.41 14.79
N MET A 175 22.05 -28.97 13.51
CA MET A 175 22.66 -27.75 12.96
C MET A 175 22.35 -26.51 13.80
N ARG A 176 21.10 -26.39 14.29
CA ARG A 176 20.71 -25.24 15.10
C ARG A 176 21.31 -25.29 16.49
N GLU A 177 21.38 -26.46 17.12
CA GLU A 177 22.04 -26.66 18.41
C GLU A 177 23.53 -26.39 18.34
N GLU A 178 24.19 -26.81 17.26
CA GLU A 178 25.61 -26.51 17.06
C GLU A 178 25.88 -24.99 16.93
N GLU A 179 24.99 -24.22 16.27
CA GLU A 179 25.22 -22.80 16.03
C GLU A 179 24.74 -21.89 17.17
N PHE A 180 23.65 -22.26 17.83
CA PHE A 180 23.01 -21.41 18.85
C PHE A 180 23.20 -21.88 20.30
N SER A 181 23.84 -23.02 20.53
CA SER A 181 23.99 -23.64 21.84
C SER A 181 22.67 -24.02 22.55
N ASP A 182 22.75 -24.69 23.69
CA ASP A 182 21.61 -25.19 24.49
C ASP A 182 20.78 -24.08 25.16
N ARG A 183 21.14 -22.81 24.98
CA ARG A 183 20.48 -21.66 25.64
C ARG A 183 19.10 -21.31 25.03
N LEU A 184 18.81 -21.78 23.83
CA LEU A 184 17.56 -21.49 23.14
C LEU A 184 16.63 -22.70 23.08
N ASN A 185 15.35 -22.48 23.25
CA ASN A 185 14.34 -23.52 23.04
C ASN A 185 14.14 -23.78 21.55
N ASN A 186 14.77 -24.81 21.00
CA ASN A 186 14.72 -25.17 19.59
C ASN A 186 13.33 -25.57 19.05
N ARG A 187 12.33 -25.72 19.93
CA ARG A 187 10.93 -25.99 19.56
C ARG A 187 10.10 -24.72 19.37
N ALA A 188 10.62 -23.56 19.79
CA ALA A 188 9.95 -22.28 19.62
C ALA A 188 10.13 -21.73 18.20
N THR A 189 9.20 -20.89 17.76
CA THR A 189 9.30 -20.16 16.50
C THR A 189 10.02 -18.84 16.73
N PHE A 190 11.04 -18.57 15.93
CA PHE A 190 11.84 -17.34 16.02
C PHE A 190 11.67 -16.43 14.78
N THR A 191 10.62 -16.66 14.00
CA THR A 191 10.40 -15.94 12.74
C THR A 191 10.27 -14.44 12.99
N GLY A 192 11.13 -13.65 12.32
CA GLY A 192 11.18 -12.20 12.47
C GLY A 192 11.97 -11.72 13.70
N CYS A 193 12.54 -12.61 14.53
CA CYS A 193 13.40 -12.20 15.64
C CYS A 193 14.70 -11.62 15.11
N THR A 194 15.04 -10.39 15.49
CA THR A 194 16.32 -9.74 15.17
C THR A 194 17.41 -10.17 16.15
N ALA A 195 18.66 -9.83 15.85
CA ALA A 195 19.79 -10.09 16.77
C ALA A 195 19.55 -9.49 18.17
N LEU A 196 18.84 -8.36 18.27
CA LEU A 196 18.46 -7.74 19.53
C LEU A 196 17.46 -8.59 20.32
N HIS A 197 16.48 -9.22 19.68
CA HIS A 197 15.57 -10.17 20.35
C HIS A 197 16.35 -11.32 20.97
N TYR A 198 17.31 -11.88 20.24
CA TYR A 198 18.13 -12.96 20.73
C TYR A 198 19.01 -12.54 21.93
N ALA A 199 19.63 -11.36 21.85
CA ALA A 199 20.42 -10.82 22.97
C ALA A 199 19.58 -10.60 24.24
N CYS A 200 18.31 -10.15 24.08
CA CYS A 200 17.35 -9.99 25.17
C CYS A 200 16.88 -11.33 25.75
N ILE A 201 16.68 -12.37 24.93
CA ILE A 201 16.30 -13.71 25.39
C ILE A 201 17.40 -14.32 26.26
N ILE A 202 18.68 -14.05 25.93
CA ILE A 202 19.85 -14.58 26.68
C ILE A 202 20.18 -13.70 27.87
N ASP A 203 19.62 -12.51 27.98
CA ASP A 203 19.86 -11.51 29.03
C ASP A 203 21.32 -10.99 29.05
N ASP A 204 21.94 -10.84 27.86
CA ASP A 204 23.30 -10.32 27.72
C ASP A 204 23.28 -8.80 27.51
N ALA A 205 23.47 -8.05 28.60
CA ALA A 205 23.43 -6.58 28.57
C ALA A 205 24.56 -5.96 27.72
N ALA A 206 25.72 -6.62 27.61
CA ALA A 206 26.85 -6.11 26.84
C ALA A 206 26.59 -6.22 25.32
N CYS A 207 26.01 -7.34 24.86
CA CYS A 207 25.59 -7.51 23.49
C CYS A 207 24.40 -6.57 23.13
N VAL A 208 23.43 -6.42 24.03
CA VAL A 208 22.32 -5.48 23.85
C VAL A 208 22.83 -4.05 23.69
N ALA A 209 23.75 -3.60 24.58
CA ALA A 209 24.35 -2.27 24.46
C ALA A 209 25.11 -2.08 23.14
N ALA A 210 25.92 -3.07 22.72
CA ALA A 210 26.65 -3.00 21.46
C ALA A 210 25.75 -2.95 20.22
N LEU A 211 24.64 -3.69 20.22
CA LEU A 211 23.64 -3.65 19.14
C LEU A 211 22.92 -2.30 19.09
N LEU A 212 22.51 -1.75 20.24
CA LEU A 212 21.85 -0.46 20.35
C LEU A 212 22.77 0.70 19.94
N GLU A 213 24.04 0.66 20.37
CA GLU A 213 25.07 1.63 19.92
C GLU A 213 25.31 1.54 18.39
N GLY A 214 25.17 0.36 17.81
CA GLY A 214 25.27 0.11 16.38
C GLY A 214 24.06 0.59 15.57
N GLY A 215 23.04 1.19 16.20
CA GLY A 215 21.88 1.78 15.54
C GLY A 215 20.71 0.83 15.28
N CYS A 216 20.66 -0.31 15.98
CA CYS A 216 19.55 -1.25 15.94
C CYS A 216 18.24 -0.60 16.40
N ASN A 217 17.12 -0.94 15.76
CA ASN A 217 15.79 -0.48 16.16
C ASN A 217 15.27 -1.26 17.37
N PRO A 218 15.17 -0.65 18.57
CA PRO A 218 14.74 -1.34 19.78
C PRO A 218 13.23 -1.62 19.84
N SER A 219 12.45 -1.02 18.95
CA SER A 219 10.98 -1.13 18.93
C SER A 219 10.44 -2.01 17.79
N LEU A 220 11.32 -2.70 17.04
CA LEU A 220 10.93 -3.56 15.92
C LEU A 220 10.26 -4.84 16.43
N PRO A 221 8.97 -5.11 16.09
CA PRO A 221 8.31 -6.34 16.50
C PRO A 221 8.74 -7.52 15.60
N ASN A 222 8.79 -8.72 16.18
CA ASN A 222 8.91 -9.96 15.39
C ASN A 222 7.57 -10.29 14.68
N LEU A 223 7.52 -11.36 13.88
CA LEU A 223 6.29 -11.76 13.19
C LEU A 223 5.14 -12.18 14.13
N SER A 224 5.43 -12.46 15.40
CA SER A 224 4.41 -12.72 16.43
C SER A 224 3.91 -11.44 17.10
N GLY A 225 4.44 -10.26 16.72
CA GLY A 225 4.07 -8.96 17.27
C GLY A 225 4.79 -8.57 18.56
N HIS A 226 5.74 -9.39 19.05
CA HIS A 226 6.52 -9.10 20.27
C HIS A 226 7.72 -8.23 19.95
N LYS A 227 7.97 -7.23 20.80
CA LYS A 227 9.17 -6.37 20.77
C LYS A 227 10.31 -6.98 21.56
N PRO A 228 11.58 -6.56 21.35
CA PRO A 228 12.73 -7.05 22.16
C PRO A 228 12.52 -6.90 23.66
N ILE A 229 11.90 -5.83 24.12
CA ILE A 229 11.61 -5.58 25.54
C ILE A 229 10.69 -6.63 26.17
N ASP A 230 9.80 -7.27 25.40
CA ASP A 230 8.89 -8.30 25.87
C ASP A 230 9.63 -9.59 26.25
N TYR A 231 10.84 -9.77 25.74
CA TYR A 231 11.73 -10.90 26.04
C TYR A 231 12.74 -10.63 27.14
N ALA A 232 12.84 -9.37 27.61
CA ALA A 232 13.77 -9.01 28.68
C ALA A 232 13.28 -9.56 30.03
N ASN A 233 14.06 -10.44 30.66
CA ASN A 233 13.73 -11.05 31.95
C ASN A 233 14.15 -10.16 33.12
N SER A 234 15.30 -9.47 33.01
CA SER A 234 15.87 -8.62 34.07
C SER A 234 15.28 -7.21 34.04
N ASP A 235 14.95 -6.66 35.24
CA ASP A 235 14.50 -5.26 35.36
C ASP A 235 15.59 -4.25 34.93
N ALA A 236 16.87 -4.61 35.09
CA ALA A 236 17.99 -3.82 34.61
C ALA A 236 17.99 -3.72 33.07
N MET A 237 17.73 -4.85 32.40
CA MET A 237 17.61 -4.91 30.94
C MET A 237 16.44 -4.08 30.42
N LYS A 238 15.27 -4.15 31.08
CA LYS A 238 14.10 -3.34 30.71
C LYS A 238 14.40 -1.85 30.80
N LYS A 239 14.99 -1.40 31.91
CA LYS A 239 15.38 0.02 32.09
C LYS A 239 16.40 0.47 31.04
N LEU A 240 17.36 -0.38 30.69
CA LEU A 240 18.33 -0.11 29.64
C LEU A 240 17.62 0.06 28.29
N LEU A 241 16.76 -0.88 27.91
CA LEU A 241 16.00 -0.80 26.67
C LEU A 241 15.08 0.44 26.63
N GLU A 242 14.35 0.75 27.70
CA GLU A 242 13.49 1.93 27.79
C GLU A 242 14.28 3.23 27.57
N SER A 243 15.47 3.34 28.17
CA SER A 243 16.33 4.51 27.99
C SER A 243 16.82 4.68 26.56
N TYR A 244 17.11 3.56 25.88
CA TYR A 244 17.52 3.59 24.47
C TYR A 244 16.33 3.76 23.52
N ILE A 245 15.15 3.26 23.82
CA ILE A 245 13.92 3.51 23.03
C ILE A 245 13.66 5.01 22.98
N ALA A 246 13.69 5.71 24.13
CA ALA A 246 13.50 7.15 24.16
C ALA A 246 14.56 7.89 23.31
N LYS A 247 15.83 7.57 23.47
CA LYS A 247 16.92 8.14 22.66
C LYS A 247 16.78 7.86 21.17
N TYR A 248 16.38 6.64 20.82
CA TYR A 248 16.19 6.23 19.42
C TYR A 248 15.02 6.99 18.76
N GLU A 249 13.93 7.16 19.49
CA GLU A 249 12.79 7.95 19.01
C GLU A 249 13.19 9.40 18.76
N ASP A 250 13.95 10.03 19.66
CA ASP A 250 14.43 11.40 19.48
C ASP A 250 15.41 11.52 18.30
N LEU A 251 16.35 10.58 18.17
CA LEU A 251 17.28 10.53 17.04
C LEU A 251 16.54 10.30 15.70
N MET A 252 15.50 9.49 15.70
CA MET A 252 14.68 9.29 14.50
C MET A 252 13.85 10.53 14.14
N LYS A 253 13.34 11.25 15.14
CA LYS A 253 12.69 12.56 14.93
C LYS A 253 13.67 13.57 14.34
N GLU A 254 14.89 13.61 14.86
CA GLU A 254 15.94 14.53 14.37
C GLU A 254 16.37 14.20 12.93
N LYS A 255 16.62 12.91 12.61
CA LYS A 255 16.90 12.47 11.25
C LYS A 255 15.76 12.78 10.28
N ALA A 256 14.52 12.54 10.71
CA ALA A 256 13.35 12.89 9.91
C ALA A 256 13.25 14.41 9.68
N ALA A 257 13.55 15.21 10.68
CA ALA A 257 13.58 16.67 10.55
C ALA A 257 14.70 17.13 9.59
N GLU A 258 15.88 16.52 9.66
CA GLU A 258 16.98 16.81 8.73
C GLU A 258 16.63 16.41 7.29
N GLU A 259 16.02 15.25 7.09
CA GLU A 259 15.55 14.81 5.77
C GLU A 259 14.48 15.75 5.21
N ARG A 260 13.57 16.25 6.06
CA ARG A 260 12.58 17.25 5.68
C ARG A 260 13.22 18.59 5.28
N ARG A 261 14.31 18.98 5.93
CA ARG A 261 15.08 20.20 5.56
C ARG A 261 15.80 20.02 4.23
N ARG A 262 16.40 18.84 3.99
CA ARG A 262 17.11 18.53 2.72
C ARG A 262 16.16 18.43 1.54
N TYR A 263 14.97 17.90 1.75
CA TYR A 263 13.97 17.68 0.72
C TYR A 263 12.59 18.22 1.14
N PRO A 264 12.35 19.52 0.91
CA PRO A 264 11.13 20.20 1.33
C PRO A 264 9.86 19.56 0.77
N LEU A 265 8.75 19.70 1.51
CA LEU A 265 7.44 19.18 1.13
C LEU A 265 7.01 19.63 -0.27
N GLU A 266 7.30 20.90 -0.62
CA GLU A 266 6.94 21.45 -1.93
C GLU A 266 7.57 20.67 -3.10
N LEU A 267 8.84 20.27 -2.98
CA LEU A 267 9.51 19.50 -4.03
C LEU A 267 8.90 18.11 -4.16
N ARG A 268 8.64 17.45 -3.04
CA ARG A 268 7.98 16.13 -3.02
C ARG A 268 6.59 16.17 -3.65
N LEU A 269 5.83 17.22 -3.36
CA LEU A 269 4.50 17.39 -3.92
C LEU A 269 4.56 17.70 -5.43
N LYS A 270 5.50 18.54 -5.88
CA LYS A 270 5.69 18.89 -7.30
C LYS A 270 6.08 17.67 -8.17
N GLU A 271 6.78 16.69 -7.64
CA GLU A 271 7.07 15.44 -8.36
C GLU A 271 5.81 14.60 -8.64
N LYS A 272 4.85 14.65 -7.72
CA LYS A 272 3.63 13.83 -7.82
C LYS A 272 2.46 14.56 -8.46
N ILE A 273 2.41 15.87 -8.29
CA ILE A 273 1.29 16.71 -8.74
C ILE A 273 1.80 17.64 -9.83
N ILE A 274 1.18 17.58 -10.98
CA ILE A 274 1.50 18.44 -12.13
C ILE A 274 0.76 19.75 -11.97
N GLY A 275 1.49 20.86 -12.11
CA GLY A 275 0.95 22.20 -11.93
C GLY A 275 0.56 22.50 -10.48
N GLN A 276 -0.43 23.39 -10.30
CA GLN A 276 -1.00 23.74 -8.98
C GLN A 276 0.02 24.33 -7.99
N GLU A 277 1.01 25.06 -8.47
CA GLU A 277 2.13 25.56 -7.64
C GLU A 277 1.64 26.42 -6.46
N ALA A 278 0.64 27.27 -6.67
CA ALA A 278 0.08 28.10 -5.61
C ALA A 278 -0.60 27.26 -4.52
N ALA A 279 -1.37 26.24 -4.92
CA ALA A 279 -2.02 25.33 -3.99
C ALA A 279 -0.98 24.54 -3.16
N ILE A 280 0.07 24.03 -3.82
CA ILE A 280 1.17 23.31 -3.16
C ILE A 280 1.89 24.24 -2.17
N ALA A 281 2.22 25.48 -2.57
CA ALA A 281 2.91 26.46 -1.71
C ALA A 281 2.09 26.83 -0.47
N THR A 282 0.78 27.06 -0.63
CA THR A 282 -0.14 27.37 0.47
C THR A 282 -0.22 26.23 1.47
N VAL A 283 -0.46 25.00 0.98
CA VAL A 283 -0.57 23.81 1.85
C VAL A 283 0.75 23.52 2.55
N ALA A 284 1.87 23.57 1.84
CA ALA A 284 3.19 23.31 2.42
C ALA A 284 3.59 24.38 3.45
N SER A 285 3.24 25.65 3.22
CA SER A 285 3.46 26.74 4.19
C SER A 285 2.68 26.50 5.48
N ALA A 286 1.40 26.13 5.39
CA ALA A 286 0.57 25.86 6.56
C ALA A 286 1.06 24.61 7.34
N ILE A 287 1.46 23.54 6.63
CA ILE A 287 2.01 22.34 7.26
C ILE A 287 3.33 22.66 7.98
N ARG A 288 4.24 23.44 7.38
CA ARG A 288 5.47 23.90 8.05
C ARG A 288 5.21 24.71 9.31
N ARG A 289 4.18 25.57 9.29
CA ARG A 289 3.77 26.32 10.50
C ARG A 289 3.32 25.36 11.59
N LYS A 290 2.56 24.32 11.25
CA LYS A 290 2.11 23.29 12.20
C LYS A 290 3.30 22.48 12.75
N GLU A 291 4.19 22.01 11.90
CA GLU A 291 5.38 21.25 12.30
C GLU A 291 6.35 22.08 13.16
N GLY A 292 6.41 23.39 12.93
CA GLY A 292 7.22 24.34 13.69
C GLY A 292 6.57 24.84 14.99
N GLY A 293 5.36 24.37 15.34
CA GLY A 293 4.63 24.85 16.53
C GLY A 293 4.11 26.29 16.43
N TRP A 294 4.03 26.87 15.21
CA TRP A 294 3.56 28.23 14.97
C TRP A 294 2.06 28.28 14.63
N ILE A 295 1.30 27.35 15.10
CA ILE A 295 -0.17 27.26 14.97
C ILE A 295 -0.76 27.03 16.35
N ASP A 296 -2.02 27.40 16.51
CA ASP A 296 -2.80 27.09 17.69
C ASP A 296 -2.88 25.57 17.91
N GLU A 297 -2.38 25.10 19.05
CA GLU A 297 -2.34 23.67 19.41
C GLU A 297 -3.70 23.16 19.92
N GLU A 298 -4.66 24.05 20.14
CA GLU A 298 -5.98 23.65 20.65
C GLU A 298 -6.95 23.24 19.54
N HIS A 299 -6.73 23.70 18.30
CA HIS A 299 -7.62 23.46 17.17
C HIS A 299 -6.91 22.68 16.06
N PRO A 300 -7.62 21.80 15.33
CA PRO A 300 -7.06 21.09 14.17
C PRO A 300 -6.82 22.05 13.01
N LEU A 301 -5.86 21.74 12.14
CA LEU A 301 -5.63 22.49 10.91
C LEU A 301 -6.66 22.10 9.84
N VAL A 302 -7.41 23.09 9.34
CA VAL A 302 -8.51 22.91 8.43
C VAL A 302 -8.26 23.62 7.10
N PHE A 303 -8.31 22.88 5.98
CA PHE A 303 -8.22 23.38 4.61
C PHE A 303 -9.54 23.23 3.86
N LEU A 304 -9.87 24.21 3.02
CA LEU A 304 -10.90 24.06 2.00
C LEU A 304 -10.29 24.16 0.60
N PHE A 305 -10.33 23.08 -0.15
CA PHE A 305 -9.84 22.97 -1.53
C PHE A 305 -10.97 23.28 -2.50
N LEU A 306 -10.80 24.34 -3.28
CA LEU A 306 -11.79 24.86 -4.22
C LEU A 306 -11.30 24.74 -5.66
N GLY A 307 -12.19 24.40 -6.59
CA GLY A 307 -11.90 24.30 -8.00
C GLY A 307 -12.63 23.13 -8.68
N SER A 308 -12.46 22.95 -10.00
CA SER A 308 -13.18 21.97 -10.80
C SER A 308 -12.86 20.52 -10.40
N SER A 309 -13.68 19.59 -10.87
CA SER A 309 -13.42 18.16 -10.65
C SER A 309 -12.17 17.71 -11.41
N GLY A 310 -11.45 16.74 -10.87
CA GLY A 310 -10.32 16.11 -11.57
C GLY A 310 -9.04 16.97 -11.72
N ILE A 311 -8.88 18.07 -11.00
CA ILE A 311 -7.69 18.95 -11.07
C ILE A 311 -6.63 18.65 -10.01
N GLY A 312 -6.77 17.55 -9.24
CA GLY A 312 -5.75 17.11 -8.30
C GLY A 312 -6.04 17.35 -6.82
N LYS A 313 -7.22 17.86 -6.43
CA LYS A 313 -7.59 18.13 -5.02
C LYS A 313 -7.39 16.91 -4.12
N THR A 314 -8.02 15.78 -4.46
CA THR A 314 -7.95 14.53 -3.70
C THR A 314 -6.53 13.93 -3.72
N GLU A 315 -5.80 14.09 -4.83
CA GLU A 315 -4.42 13.59 -4.94
C GLU A 315 -3.46 14.41 -4.06
N LEU A 316 -3.61 15.73 -3.99
CA LEU A 316 -2.81 16.56 -3.08
C LEU A 316 -3.02 16.14 -1.62
N ALA A 317 -4.27 15.93 -1.20
CA ALA A 317 -4.58 15.45 0.15
C ALA A 317 -3.92 14.10 0.47
N LYS A 318 -3.94 13.16 -0.49
CA LYS A 318 -3.30 11.87 -0.36
C LYS A 318 -1.77 11.98 -0.26
N GLN A 319 -1.15 12.82 -1.07
CA GLN A 319 0.31 13.03 -1.02
C GLN A 319 0.75 13.70 0.29
N VAL A 320 -0.04 14.63 0.81
CA VAL A 320 0.17 15.22 2.15
C VAL A 320 0.11 14.15 3.23
N ALA A 321 -0.89 13.26 3.19
CA ALA A 321 -0.99 12.17 4.15
C ALA A 321 0.20 11.20 4.07
N THR A 322 0.65 10.87 2.86
CA THR A 322 1.83 10.01 2.64
C THR A 322 3.11 10.66 3.18
N TYR A 323 3.22 11.99 3.11
CA TYR A 323 4.36 12.73 3.66
C TYR A 323 4.36 12.71 5.19
N LEU A 324 3.21 12.98 5.81
CA LEU A 324 3.09 13.05 7.28
C LEU A 324 3.18 11.67 7.94
N ASN A 325 2.54 10.67 7.34
CA ASN A 325 2.41 9.31 7.86
C ASN A 325 2.98 8.25 6.89
N PRO A 326 4.29 8.24 6.58
CA PRO A 326 4.86 7.37 5.55
C PRO A 326 4.80 5.87 5.90
N LYS A 327 4.72 5.54 7.19
CA LYS A 327 4.71 4.14 7.68
C LYS A 327 3.32 3.61 8.02
N ASN A 328 2.31 4.49 8.12
CA ASN A 328 0.99 4.12 8.59
C ASN A 328 -0.07 4.36 7.50
N THR A 329 -0.59 3.28 6.92
CA THR A 329 -1.66 3.35 5.92
C THR A 329 -2.98 3.86 6.50
N ASP A 330 -3.21 3.70 7.81
CA ASP A 330 -4.38 4.22 8.52
C ASP A 330 -4.32 5.75 8.75
N GLY A 331 -3.18 6.39 8.47
CA GLY A 331 -2.98 7.83 8.58
C GLY A 331 -3.74 8.66 7.52
N PHE A 332 -4.37 8.03 6.52
CA PHE A 332 -5.22 8.70 5.55
C PHE A 332 -6.67 8.22 5.66
N ILE A 333 -7.55 9.13 6.09
CA ILE A 333 -8.98 8.86 6.27
C ILE A 333 -9.74 9.61 5.18
N ARG A 334 -10.32 8.90 4.22
CA ARG A 334 -11.20 9.48 3.21
C ARG A 334 -12.66 9.19 3.53
N LEU A 335 -13.48 10.21 3.48
CA LEU A 335 -14.94 10.17 3.61
C LEU A 335 -15.55 10.97 2.46
N ASP A 336 -16.45 10.33 1.73
CA ASP A 336 -17.23 10.97 0.66
C ASP A 336 -18.50 11.56 1.26
N MET A 337 -18.62 12.89 1.24
CA MET A 337 -19.74 13.58 1.85
C MET A 337 -21.05 13.41 1.07
N SER A 338 -20.98 12.93 -0.16
CA SER A 338 -22.16 12.55 -0.92
C SER A 338 -22.93 11.37 -0.32
N GLU A 339 -22.27 10.55 0.54
CA GLU A 339 -22.90 9.48 1.31
C GLU A 339 -23.66 9.99 2.56
N TYR A 340 -23.56 11.29 2.88
CA TYR A 340 -24.11 11.91 4.10
C TYR A 340 -25.09 13.05 3.78
N GLN A 341 -25.95 12.83 2.81
CA GLN A 341 -26.95 13.81 2.35
C GLN A 341 -28.20 13.85 3.24
N ASN A 342 -28.46 12.81 4.01
CA ASN A 342 -29.64 12.70 4.84
C ASN A 342 -29.29 12.83 6.34
N LYS A 343 -30.24 13.34 7.13
CA LYS A 343 -30.07 13.54 8.57
C LYS A 343 -29.69 12.26 9.32
N HIS A 344 -30.28 11.11 8.98
CA HIS A 344 -30.01 9.84 9.66
C HIS A 344 -28.60 9.29 9.37
N GLU A 345 -27.94 9.76 8.32
CA GLU A 345 -26.60 9.33 7.96
C GLU A 345 -25.51 9.96 8.81
N VAL A 346 -25.81 11.06 9.53
CA VAL A 346 -24.91 11.63 10.54
C VAL A 346 -24.52 10.59 11.59
N ALA A 347 -25.45 9.69 11.93
CA ALA A 347 -25.18 8.59 12.85
C ALA A 347 -24.11 7.61 12.34
N LYS A 348 -23.93 7.46 11.03
CA LYS A 348 -22.81 6.66 10.46
C LYS A 348 -21.46 7.33 10.74
N LEU A 349 -21.43 8.67 10.74
CA LEU A 349 -20.19 9.44 10.93
C LEU A 349 -19.69 9.38 12.38
N ILE A 350 -20.60 9.66 13.36
CA ILE A 350 -20.25 9.79 14.79
C ILE A 350 -20.74 8.61 15.64
N GLY A 351 -21.56 7.73 15.10
CA GLY A 351 -22.19 6.61 15.82
C GLY A 351 -23.62 6.91 16.23
N SER A 352 -24.44 5.86 16.33
CA SER A 352 -25.84 5.94 16.76
C SER A 352 -25.93 6.04 18.29
N PRO A 353 -26.93 6.77 18.83
CA PRO A 353 -27.22 6.76 20.26
C PRO A 353 -27.73 5.38 20.73
N PRO A 354 -27.74 5.11 22.06
CA PRO A 354 -28.21 3.85 22.58
C PRO A 354 -29.65 3.53 22.14
N GLY A 355 -29.88 2.28 21.73
CA GLY A 355 -31.18 1.81 21.28
C GLY A 355 -31.47 1.92 19.79
N TYR A 356 -30.57 2.52 19.01
CA TYR A 356 -30.69 2.59 17.55
C TYR A 356 -29.76 1.59 16.84
N VAL A 357 -30.16 1.21 15.61
CA VAL A 357 -29.37 0.32 14.75
C VAL A 357 -27.99 0.96 14.46
N GLY A 358 -26.91 0.15 14.58
CA GLY A 358 -25.53 0.64 14.39
C GLY A 358 -24.84 1.17 15.66
N TYR A 359 -25.51 1.09 16.85
CA TYR A 359 -24.90 1.50 18.12
C TYR A 359 -23.62 0.71 18.43
N GLU A 360 -23.61 -0.60 18.22
CA GLU A 360 -22.44 -1.45 18.48
C GLU A 360 -21.28 -1.18 17.51
N GLU A 361 -21.60 -0.75 16.31
CA GLU A 361 -20.58 -0.44 15.29
C GLU A 361 -19.83 0.86 15.59
N GLY A 362 -20.49 1.87 16.25
CA GLY A 362 -19.92 3.20 16.50
C GLY A 362 -19.62 3.98 15.21
N GLY A 363 -19.18 5.23 15.31
CA GLY A 363 -18.96 6.10 14.16
C GLY A 363 -17.73 5.76 13.31
N GLN A 364 -17.83 5.96 12.00
CA GLN A 364 -16.74 5.68 11.08
C GLN A 364 -15.55 6.63 11.31
N LEU A 365 -15.81 7.93 11.48
CA LEU A 365 -14.79 8.94 11.72
C LEU A 365 -14.15 8.75 13.10
N THR A 366 -14.96 8.60 14.15
CA THR A 366 -14.48 8.47 15.52
C THR A 366 -13.63 7.23 15.74
N LYS A 367 -13.96 6.10 15.09
CA LYS A 367 -13.15 4.88 15.15
C LYS A 367 -11.78 5.04 14.50
N LYS A 368 -11.74 5.66 13.32
CA LYS A 368 -10.49 5.86 12.56
C LYS A 368 -9.59 6.86 13.27
N LEU A 369 -10.12 8.00 13.74
CA LEU A 369 -9.38 8.99 14.51
C LEU A 369 -8.85 8.47 15.84
N LYS A 370 -9.57 7.54 16.48
CA LYS A 370 -9.08 6.88 17.69
C LYS A 370 -7.84 6.01 17.44
N LYS A 371 -7.75 5.39 16.25
CA LYS A 371 -6.58 4.59 15.87
C LYS A 371 -5.38 5.48 15.49
N CYS A 372 -5.64 6.60 14.84
CA CYS A 372 -4.62 7.52 14.33
C CYS A 372 -5.07 8.96 14.61
N PRO A 373 -4.72 9.54 15.78
CA PRO A 373 -5.13 10.91 16.15
C PRO A 373 -4.51 12.00 15.27
N ASP A 374 -3.35 11.73 14.67
CA ASP A 374 -2.58 12.59 13.76
C ASP A 374 -2.91 12.35 12.27
N ALA A 375 -4.04 11.72 11.97
CA ALA A 375 -4.43 11.40 10.61
C ALA A 375 -4.76 12.65 9.78
N VAL A 376 -4.55 12.53 8.47
CA VAL A 376 -5.10 13.46 7.48
C VAL A 376 -6.48 12.97 7.06
N VAL A 377 -7.50 13.76 7.38
CA VAL A 377 -8.90 13.46 7.09
C VAL A 377 -9.35 14.23 5.86
N LEU A 378 -9.68 13.54 4.79
CA LEU A 378 -10.25 14.11 3.59
C LEU A 378 -11.77 13.95 3.62
N LEU A 379 -12.48 15.07 3.61
CA LEU A 379 -13.92 15.18 3.45
C LEU A 379 -14.21 15.61 2.00
N ASP A 380 -14.46 14.63 1.14
CA ASP A 380 -14.64 14.87 -0.31
C ASP A 380 -16.06 15.35 -0.60
N GLU A 381 -16.21 16.40 -1.44
CA GLU A 381 -17.50 16.98 -1.85
C GLU A 381 -18.37 17.48 -0.66
N VAL A 382 -17.77 18.28 0.24
CA VAL A 382 -18.44 18.78 1.45
C VAL A 382 -19.69 19.61 1.16
N ASP A 383 -19.78 20.19 -0.02
CA ASP A 383 -20.96 20.93 -0.52
C ASP A 383 -22.22 20.07 -0.64
N LYS A 384 -22.09 18.76 -0.71
CA LYS A 384 -23.23 17.82 -0.80
C LYS A 384 -23.72 17.32 0.56
N ALA A 385 -22.98 17.61 1.64
CA ALA A 385 -23.29 17.14 2.98
C ALA A 385 -24.56 17.78 3.55
N HIS A 386 -25.29 17.00 4.37
CA HIS A 386 -26.44 17.53 5.12
C HIS A 386 -25.97 18.61 6.13
N PRO A 387 -26.76 19.68 6.37
CA PRO A 387 -26.39 20.74 7.33
C PRO A 387 -26.06 20.26 8.74
N ASP A 388 -26.66 19.15 9.21
CA ASP A 388 -26.37 18.57 10.52
C ASP A 388 -24.94 17.97 10.58
N VAL A 389 -24.40 17.46 9.45
CA VAL A 389 -23.01 17.03 9.35
C VAL A 389 -22.07 18.22 9.54
N LEU A 390 -22.38 19.36 8.89
CA LEU A 390 -21.60 20.60 9.05
C LEU A 390 -21.60 21.08 10.50
N THR A 391 -22.71 20.87 11.24
CA THR A 391 -22.78 21.21 12.67
C THR A 391 -21.82 20.36 13.50
N VAL A 392 -21.73 19.05 13.21
CA VAL A 392 -20.78 18.14 13.89
C VAL A 392 -19.34 18.53 13.56
N LEU A 393 -19.05 18.87 12.29
CA LEU A 393 -17.72 19.32 11.87
C LEU A 393 -17.35 20.64 12.52
N LEU A 394 -18.30 21.58 12.67
CA LEU A 394 -18.06 22.86 13.34
C LEU A 394 -17.63 22.62 14.79
N GLN A 395 -18.35 21.78 15.55
CA GLN A 395 -17.94 21.41 16.90
C GLN A 395 -16.53 20.81 16.96
N LEU A 396 -16.23 19.93 16.00
CA LEU A 396 -14.92 19.28 15.92
C LEU A 396 -13.79 20.29 15.65
N PHE A 397 -14.04 21.30 14.81
CA PHE A 397 -13.07 22.32 14.48
C PHE A 397 -12.90 23.34 15.61
N ASP A 398 -13.96 23.59 16.41
CA ASP A 398 -13.94 24.50 17.54
C ASP A 398 -13.30 23.92 18.80
N GLU A 399 -13.60 22.65 19.09
CA GLU A 399 -13.19 22.04 20.35
C GLU A 399 -11.99 21.11 20.19
N GLY A 400 -11.54 20.85 18.96
CA GLY A 400 -10.48 19.86 18.67
C GLY A 400 -10.81 18.44 19.15
N ARG A 401 -12.10 18.14 19.37
CA ARG A 401 -12.57 16.86 19.86
C ARG A 401 -13.93 16.49 19.26
N ILE A 402 -14.21 15.20 19.18
CA ILE A 402 -15.49 14.69 18.71
C ILE A 402 -16.05 13.68 19.71
N THR A 403 -17.34 13.80 20.06
CA THR A 403 -18.04 12.88 20.96
C THR A 403 -18.85 11.90 20.12
N ASP A 404 -18.64 10.60 20.31
CA ASP A 404 -19.40 9.56 19.63
C ASP A 404 -20.82 9.41 20.20
N GLY A 405 -21.70 8.70 19.51
CA GLY A 405 -23.05 8.42 19.98
C GLY A 405 -23.14 7.64 21.31
N ARG A 406 -22.01 7.13 21.81
CA ARG A 406 -21.88 6.46 23.12
C ARG A 406 -21.42 7.40 24.23
N GLY A 407 -21.26 8.69 23.95
CA GLY A 407 -20.74 9.67 24.89
C GLY A 407 -19.21 9.64 25.09
N LYS A 408 -18.48 8.86 24.26
CA LYS A 408 -17.03 8.78 24.36
C LYS A 408 -16.38 9.86 23.49
N THR A 409 -15.56 10.71 24.09
CA THR A 409 -14.84 11.78 23.42
C THR A 409 -13.50 11.28 22.86
N THR A 410 -13.19 11.68 21.64
CA THR A 410 -11.91 11.44 20.95
C THR A 410 -11.26 12.79 20.64
N ILE A 411 -10.00 12.96 21.02
CA ILE A 411 -9.21 14.18 20.76
C ILE A 411 -8.68 14.09 19.33
N CYS A 412 -8.76 15.19 18.58
CA CYS A 412 -8.41 15.28 17.16
C CYS A 412 -7.62 16.56 16.84
N LYS A 413 -6.98 17.18 17.83
CA LYS A 413 -6.22 18.44 17.70
C LYS A 413 -5.06 18.31 16.72
N ASP A 414 -4.40 17.15 16.72
CA ASP A 414 -3.25 16.88 15.87
C ASP A 414 -3.63 16.52 14.43
N ALA A 415 -4.88 16.18 14.19
CA ALA A 415 -5.38 15.83 12.86
C ALA A 415 -5.37 17.04 11.91
N ILE A 416 -5.29 16.75 10.61
CA ILE A 416 -5.43 17.75 9.55
C ILE A 416 -6.69 17.42 8.77
N PHE A 417 -7.60 18.38 8.67
CA PHE A 417 -8.85 18.24 7.93
C PHE A 417 -8.74 18.95 6.59
N ILE A 418 -8.98 18.22 5.52
CA ILE A 418 -9.01 18.72 4.15
C ILE A 418 -10.42 18.51 3.60
N MET A 419 -11.11 19.58 3.31
CA MET A 419 -12.42 19.56 2.68
C MET A 419 -12.28 19.89 1.20
N THR A 420 -12.98 19.20 0.32
CA THR A 420 -13.04 19.56 -1.11
C THR A 420 -14.43 20.03 -1.48
N SER A 421 -14.52 21.02 -2.36
CA SER A 421 -15.77 21.50 -2.93
C SER A 421 -15.57 21.95 -4.37
N ASN A 422 -16.66 21.90 -5.14
CA ASN A 422 -16.73 22.39 -6.51
C ASN A 422 -17.44 23.75 -6.60
N LEU A 423 -17.78 24.37 -5.45
CA LEU A 423 -18.39 25.70 -5.40
C LEU A 423 -17.45 26.77 -5.95
N ALA A 424 -18.02 27.80 -6.56
CA ALA A 424 -17.30 28.91 -7.20
C ALA A 424 -16.30 28.46 -8.28
N ASN A 425 -16.51 27.28 -8.88
CA ASN A 425 -15.61 26.71 -9.87
C ASN A 425 -15.48 27.59 -11.12
N ASP A 426 -16.61 28.07 -11.66
CA ASP A 426 -16.64 28.83 -12.89
C ASP A 426 -15.99 30.21 -12.69
N GLU A 427 -16.24 30.87 -11.57
CA GLU A 427 -15.64 32.15 -11.21
C GLU A 427 -14.12 32.03 -10.99
N ILE A 428 -13.67 30.93 -10.35
CA ILE A 428 -12.24 30.64 -10.17
C ILE A 428 -11.57 30.35 -11.50
N ALA A 429 -12.22 29.58 -12.39
CA ALA A 429 -11.70 29.25 -13.71
C ALA A 429 -11.57 30.49 -14.60
N ASP A 430 -12.60 31.34 -14.64
CA ASP A 430 -12.59 32.58 -15.41
C ASP A 430 -11.52 33.56 -14.91
N HIS A 431 -11.38 33.69 -13.59
CA HIS A 431 -10.35 34.54 -13.01
C HIS A 431 -8.94 34.02 -13.32
N ALA A 432 -8.73 32.69 -13.24
CA ALA A 432 -7.46 32.08 -13.56
C ALA A 432 -7.06 32.26 -15.04
N LEU A 433 -8.05 32.17 -15.96
CA LEU A 433 -7.81 32.44 -17.38
C LEU A 433 -7.41 33.89 -17.65
N ARG A 434 -8.05 34.86 -16.97
CA ARG A 434 -7.66 36.27 -17.05
C ARG A 434 -6.25 36.51 -16.54
N LEU A 435 -5.91 35.98 -15.37
CA LEU A 435 -4.56 36.10 -14.81
C LEU A 435 -3.48 35.50 -15.75
N ARG A 436 -3.77 34.36 -16.39
CA ARG A 436 -2.86 33.74 -17.36
C ARG A 436 -2.68 34.62 -18.60
N HIS A 437 -3.75 35.15 -19.14
CA HIS A 437 -3.68 36.04 -20.27
C HIS A 437 -2.89 37.31 -19.96
N GLU A 438 -3.08 37.89 -18.78
CA GLU A 438 -2.30 39.03 -18.31
C GLU A 438 -0.81 38.69 -18.15
N ALA A 439 -0.50 37.50 -17.59
CA ALA A 439 0.87 37.02 -17.46
C ALA A 439 1.55 36.80 -18.82
N GLU A 440 0.82 36.22 -19.79
CA GLU A 440 1.31 36.03 -21.17
C GLU A 440 1.55 37.38 -21.88
N MET A 441 0.64 38.33 -21.73
CA MET A 441 0.80 39.67 -22.29
C MET A 441 1.98 40.42 -21.66
N ALA A 442 2.16 40.27 -20.33
CA ALA A 442 3.30 40.85 -19.63
C ALA A 442 4.64 40.21 -20.07
N SER A 443 4.68 38.90 -20.28
CA SER A 443 5.85 38.18 -20.78
C SER A 443 6.21 38.59 -22.22
N LYS A 444 5.21 38.73 -23.10
CA LYS A 444 5.40 39.21 -24.49
C LYS A 444 5.92 40.65 -24.53
N ARG A 445 5.41 41.54 -23.66
CA ARG A 445 5.89 42.93 -23.54
C ARG A 445 7.35 43.00 -23.06
N ARG A 446 7.76 42.12 -22.13
CA ARG A 446 9.13 42.05 -21.62
C ARG A 446 10.11 41.49 -22.69
N ALA A 447 9.71 40.43 -23.41
CA ALA A 447 10.48 39.88 -24.50
C ALA A 447 10.79 40.92 -25.59
N ASN A 448 9.86 41.84 -25.87
CA ASN A 448 10.06 42.93 -26.83
C ASN A 448 10.98 44.07 -26.30
N ASN A 449 11.21 44.16 -24.99
CA ASN A 449 11.96 45.23 -24.35
C ASN A 449 13.42 44.87 -23.97
N ASN A 450 13.94 43.70 -24.35
CA ASN A 450 15.34 43.24 -24.13
C ASN A 450 15.88 43.44 -22.70
N LYS A 451 15.06 43.31 -21.68
CA LYS A 451 15.54 43.28 -20.29
C LYS A 451 15.54 41.83 -19.81
N GLU A 452 16.75 41.26 -19.76
CA GLU A 452 17.06 39.91 -19.28
C GLU A 452 17.16 39.81 -17.75
N ASP A 453 16.49 40.66 -16.99
CA ASP A 453 16.54 40.60 -15.54
C ASP A 453 15.38 39.80 -15.00
N GLU A 454 15.73 38.67 -14.35
CA GLU A 454 14.94 37.77 -13.53
C GLU A 454 13.68 37.19 -14.18
N ILE A 455 13.71 35.88 -14.42
CA ILE A 455 12.52 35.06 -14.68
C ILE A 455 11.70 35.07 -13.38
N PRO A 456 10.66 35.91 -13.24
CA PRO A 456 9.76 35.72 -12.13
C PRO A 456 9.00 34.43 -12.43
N SER A 457 9.19 33.43 -11.61
CA SER A 457 8.24 32.32 -11.47
C SER A 457 6.88 32.95 -11.15
N THR A 458 6.08 33.20 -12.18
CA THR A 458 4.76 33.81 -12.01
C THR A 458 3.83 32.76 -11.45
N THR A 459 3.97 32.48 -10.15
CA THR A 459 2.99 31.67 -9.42
C THR A 459 1.68 32.42 -9.44
N LEU A 460 0.73 31.90 -10.22
CA LEU A 460 -0.64 32.43 -10.27
C LEU A 460 -1.22 32.34 -8.86
N SER A 461 -1.40 33.45 -8.18
CA SER A 461 -2.03 33.51 -6.87
C SER A 461 -3.32 34.32 -6.94
N ILE A 462 -4.36 33.86 -6.29
CA ILE A 462 -5.61 34.60 -6.17
C ILE A 462 -5.40 35.76 -5.17
N SER A 463 -5.86 36.95 -5.56
CA SER A 463 -5.86 38.10 -4.65
C SER A 463 -6.83 37.87 -3.49
N ARG A 464 -6.51 38.42 -2.32
CA ARG A 464 -7.41 38.36 -1.16
C ARG A 464 -8.76 39.00 -1.48
N GLU A 465 -8.77 40.10 -2.25
CA GLU A 465 -9.97 40.78 -2.67
C GLU A 465 -10.93 39.85 -3.45
N PHE A 466 -10.42 39.06 -4.41
CA PHE A 466 -11.24 38.09 -5.12
C PHE A 466 -11.80 37.01 -4.19
N SER A 467 -10.98 36.50 -3.28
CA SER A 467 -11.44 35.54 -2.29
C SER A 467 -12.56 36.09 -1.41
N ASP A 468 -12.40 37.33 -0.91
CA ASP A 468 -13.34 37.91 0.04
C ASP A 468 -14.62 38.44 -0.62
N PHE A 469 -14.52 39.02 -1.84
CA PHE A 469 -15.67 39.65 -2.50
C PHE A 469 -16.41 38.71 -3.45
N VAL A 470 -15.80 37.66 -3.98
CA VAL A 470 -16.42 36.75 -4.92
C VAL A 470 -16.66 35.37 -4.31
N VAL A 471 -15.60 34.72 -3.80
CA VAL A 471 -15.69 33.33 -3.37
C VAL A 471 -16.46 33.18 -2.06
N ARG A 472 -16.10 33.98 -1.02
CA ARG A 472 -16.76 33.89 0.29
C ARG A 472 -18.27 34.10 0.24
N PRO A 473 -18.84 35.07 -0.51
CA PRO A 473 -20.29 35.21 -0.63
C PRO A 473 -20.99 33.99 -1.24
N ILE A 474 -20.36 33.33 -2.21
CA ILE A 474 -20.89 32.10 -2.82
C ILE A 474 -20.91 30.98 -1.78
N LEU A 475 -19.80 30.76 -1.06
CA LEU A 475 -19.71 29.79 0.00
C LEU A 475 -20.72 30.06 1.12
N LYS A 476 -20.84 31.34 1.54
CA LYS A 476 -21.80 31.78 2.57
C LYS A 476 -23.24 31.45 2.16
N ARG A 477 -23.60 31.71 0.91
CA ARG A 477 -24.96 31.41 0.39
C ARG A 477 -25.25 29.90 0.41
N HIS A 478 -24.24 29.07 0.13
CA HIS A 478 -24.41 27.63 0.08
C HIS A 478 -24.43 27.00 1.49
N PHE A 479 -23.42 27.27 2.31
CA PHE A 479 -23.30 26.68 3.66
C PHE A 479 -24.25 27.31 4.68
N GLY A 480 -24.76 28.51 4.42
CA GLY A 480 -25.75 29.19 5.26
C GLY A 480 -25.23 29.64 6.62
N ARG A 481 -23.92 29.47 6.91
CA ARG A 481 -23.30 29.73 8.22
C ARG A 481 -21.93 30.37 8.05
N ASP A 482 -21.80 31.63 8.51
CA ASP A 482 -20.50 32.32 8.52
C ASP A 482 -19.50 31.68 9.50
N GLU A 483 -20.01 31.13 10.61
CA GLU A 483 -19.21 30.48 11.66
C GLU A 483 -18.38 29.33 11.09
N PHE A 484 -18.97 28.51 10.19
CA PHE A 484 -18.27 27.39 9.56
C PHE A 484 -17.11 27.87 8.69
N LEU A 485 -17.29 28.94 7.91
CA LEU A 485 -16.24 29.52 7.08
C LEU A 485 -15.13 30.18 7.92
N GLY A 486 -15.47 30.70 9.12
CA GLY A 486 -14.51 31.27 10.07
C GLY A 486 -13.56 30.24 10.70
N ARG A 487 -13.88 28.94 10.62
CA ARG A 487 -13.05 27.86 11.18
C ARG A 487 -12.10 27.24 10.15
N ILE A 488 -12.15 27.72 8.91
CA ILE A 488 -11.24 27.28 7.84
C ILE A 488 -9.98 28.12 7.93
N ASN A 489 -8.84 27.48 8.19
CA ASN A 489 -7.56 28.17 8.31
C ASN A 489 -7.06 28.68 6.96
N GLU A 490 -7.20 27.86 5.89
CA GLU A 490 -6.70 28.22 4.56
C GLU A 490 -7.66 27.79 3.45
N PHE A 491 -7.95 28.72 2.54
CA PHE A 491 -8.64 28.44 1.28
C PHE A 491 -7.58 28.14 0.21
N VAL A 492 -7.65 26.98 -0.39
CA VAL A 492 -6.68 26.53 -1.39
C VAL A 492 -7.37 26.43 -2.74
N PHE A 493 -6.89 27.23 -3.70
CA PHE A 493 -7.49 27.35 -5.01
C PHE A 493 -6.75 26.51 -6.03
N PHE A 494 -7.48 25.70 -6.77
CA PHE A 494 -6.97 24.88 -7.86
C PHE A 494 -7.40 25.48 -9.20
N PHE A 495 -6.43 25.62 -10.10
CA PHE A 495 -6.66 26.25 -11.40
C PHE A 495 -6.79 25.23 -12.53
N PRO A 496 -7.53 25.54 -13.61
CA PRO A 496 -7.48 24.74 -14.82
C PRO A 496 -6.05 24.59 -15.32
N PHE A 497 -5.71 23.48 -15.95
CA PHE A 497 -4.36 23.23 -16.43
C PHE A 497 -3.97 24.15 -17.60
N SER A 498 -2.72 24.58 -17.65
CA SER A 498 -2.10 25.24 -18.79
C SER A 498 -1.75 24.22 -19.89
N ARG A 499 -1.46 24.68 -21.11
CA ARG A 499 -1.05 23.79 -22.22
C ARG A 499 0.19 22.96 -21.88
N THR A 500 1.17 23.56 -21.24
CA THR A 500 2.40 22.86 -20.80
C THR A 500 2.13 21.79 -19.74
N GLU A 501 1.24 22.09 -18.79
CA GLU A 501 0.82 21.14 -17.76
C GLU A 501 -0.02 19.99 -18.36
N LEU A 502 -0.86 20.29 -19.38
CA LEU A 502 -1.60 19.28 -20.12
C LEU A 502 -0.68 18.31 -20.85
N HIS A 503 0.37 18.81 -21.51
CA HIS A 503 1.40 17.94 -22.13
C HIS A 503 2.04 17.01 -21.11
N GLN A 504 2.40 17.51 -19.93
CA GLN A 504 2.97 16.70 -18.87
C GLN A 504 1.97 15.64 -18.35
N LEU A 505 0.67 15.99 -18.24
CA LEU A 505 -0.37 15.05 -17.86
C LEU A 505 -0.55 13.92 -18.89
N VAL A 506 -0.62 14.27 -20.17
CA VAL A 506 -0.72 13.30 -21.27
C VAL A 506 0.51 12.40 -21.29
N GLN A 507 1.72 12.99 -21.20
CA GLN A 507 2.97 12.24 -21.18
C GLN A 507 2.99 11.24 -20.01
N ARG A 508 2.62 11.67 -18.80
CA ARG A 508 2.58 10.80 -17.62
C ARG A 508 1.59 9.64 -17.78
N GLU A 509 0.44 9.88 -18.41
CA GLU A 509 -0.55 8.84 -18.66
C GLU A 509 -0.06 7.86 -19.73
N LEU A 510 0.59 8.35 -20.78
CA LEU A 510 1.21 7.51 -21.81
C LEU A 510 2.38 6.67 -21.24
N ASP A 511 3.24 7.27 -20.40
CA ASP A 511 4.32 6.56 -19.69
C ASP A 511 3.77 5.42 -18.81
N PHE A 512 2.65 5.66 -18.12
CA PHE A 512 1.99 4.64 -17.33
C PHE A 512 1.55 3.45 -18.18
N TRP A 513 0.92 3.71 -19.33
CA TRP A 513 0.48 2.65 -20.23
C TRP A 513 1.64 1.98 -20.97
N ALA A 514 2.69 2.72 -21.33
CA ALA A 514 3.92 2.18 -21.91
C ALA A 514 4.62 1.22 -20.94
N LYS A 515 4.74 1.60 -19.67
CA LYS A 515 5.29 0.72 -18.63
C LYS A 515 4.46 -0.54 -18.49
N LYS A 516 3.14 -0.43 -18.46
CA LYS A 516 2.23 -1.57 -18.36
C LYS A 516 2.32 -2.49 -19.58
N ALA A 517 2.51 -1.94 -20.79
CA ALA A 517 2.74 -2.70 -22.02
C ALA A 517 4.09 -3.45 -21.95
N LYS A 518 5.13 -2.81 -21.45
CA LYS A 518 6.44 -3.43 -21.26
C LYS A 518 6.41 -4.56 -20.24
N ASP A 519 5.80 -4.33 -19.05
CA ASP A 519 5.73 -5.32 -17.99
C ASP A 519 4.89 -6.56 -18.36
N ARG A 520 3.83 -6.37 -19.18
CA ARG A 520 2.89 -7.45 -19.49
C ARG A 520 3.18 -8.16 -20.81
N TYR A 521 3.65 -7.43 -21.81
CA TYR A 521 3.80 -7.93 -23.19
C TYR A 521 5.24 -7.86 -23.71
N GLU A 522 6.18 -7.31 -22.93
CA GLU A 522 7.58 -7.10 -23.30
C GLU A 522 7.72 -6.24 -24.59
N VAL A 523 6.87 -5.20 -24.72
CA VAL A 523 6.82 -4.32 -25.89
C VAL A 523 7.10 -2.89 -25.46
N ASP A 524 7.97 -2.20 -26.19
CA ASP A 524 8.25 -0.78 -25.97
C ASP A 524 7.32 0.10 -26.82
N VAL A 525 6.71 1.12 -26.17
CA VAL A 525 5.80 2.07 -26.84
C VAL A 525 6.46 3.43 -26.87
N SER A 526 6.51 4.07 -28.05
CA SER A 526 7.02 5.41 -28.28
C SER A 526 5.97 6.29 -28.96
N TRP A 527 6.10 7.61 -28.86
CA TRP A 527 5.17 8.57 -29.46
C TRP A 527 5.87 9.86 -29.84
N ASP A 528 5.27 10.60 -30.78
CA ASP A 528 5.74 11.89 -31.25
C ASP A 528 5.06 13.05 -30.51
N GLY A 529 5.65 14.24 -30.54
CA GLY A 529 5.07 15.44 -29.91
C GLY A 529 3.68 15.81 -30.44
N GLN A 530 3.39 15.49 -31.71
CA GLN A 530 2.08 15.71 -32.33
C GLN A 530 0.97 14.87 -31.68
N VAL A 531 1.30 13.68 -31.16
CA VAL A 531 0.35 12.82 -30.40
C VAL A 531 -0.05 13.50 -29.10
N LEU A 532 0.90 14.16 -28.41
CA LEU A 532 0.63 14.92 -27.20
C LEU A 532 -0.34 16.08 -27.51
N ASP A 533 -0.07 16.84 -28.57
CA ASP A 533 -0.97 17.94 -29.00
C ASP A 533 -2.37 17.45 -29.34
N ALA A 534 -2.48 16.34 -30.09
CA ALA A 534 -3.77 15.76 -30.48
C ALA A 534 -4.58 15.31 -29.25
N LEU A 535 -3.95 14.67 -28.27
CA LEU A 535 -4.62 14.23 -27.04
C LEU A 535 -4.99 15.40 -26.14
N CYS A 536 -4.24 16.50 -26.16
CA CYS A 536 -4.57 17.72 -25.42
C CYS A 536 -5.85 18.40 -25.91
N LEU A 537 -6.25 18.23 -27.18
CA LEU A 537 -7.50 18.77 -27.72
C LEU A 537 -8.74 18.20 -27.01
N GLY A 538 -8.64 17.00 -26.46
CA GLY A 538 -9.73 16.37 -25.69
C GLY A 538 -9.88 16.91 -24.26
N TYR A 539 -9.12 17.92 -23.86
CA TYR A 539 -9.22 18.49 -22.52
C TYR A 539 -10.51 19.27 -22.31
N ASN A 540 -11.23 18.93 -21.24
CA ASN A 540 -12.41 19.64 -20.81
C ASN A 540 -12.20 20.20 -19.38
N VAL A 541 -12.38 21.52 -19.22
CA VAL A 541 -12.17 22.24 -17.95
C VAL A 541 -13.05 21.69 -16.82
N ALA A 542 -14.29 21.28 -17.12
CA ALA A 542 -15.21 20.75 -16.13
C ALA A 542 -14.78 19.40 -15.55
N TYR A 543 -14.10 18.56 -16.35
CA TYR A 543 -13.64 17.22 -15.94
C TYR A 543 -12.16 17.15 -15.60
N GLY A 544 -11.39 18.21 -15.86
CA GLY A 544 -9.97 18.31 -15.54
C GLY A 544 -9.13 17.16 -16.14
N ALA A 545 -8.17 16.64 -15.39
CA ALA A 545 -7.31 15.54 -15.82
C ALA A 545 -8.06 14.22 -16.12
N ARG A 546 -9.31 14.06 -15.64
CA ARG A 546 -10.11 12.88 -15.99
C ARG A 546 -10.44 12.84 -17.47
N SER A 547 -10.67 14.02 -18.11
CA SER A 547 -10.91 14.09 -19.56
C SER A 547 -9.71 13.59 -20.36
N ILE A 548 -8.49 13.93 -19.93
CA ILE A 548 -7.24 13.43 -20.54
C ILE A 548 -7.11 11.92 -20.41
N LYS A 549 -7.40 11.35 -19.24
CA LYS A 549 -7.39 9.90 -19.07
C LYS A 549 -8.35 9.18 -20.02
N TYR A 550 -9.57 9.65 -20.11
CA TYR A 550 -10.56 9.08 -21.03
C TYR A 550 -10.14 9.22 -22.50
N GLU A 551 -9.50 10.35 -22.84
CA GLU A 551 -9.02 10.57 -24.20
C GLU A 551 -7.86 9.62 -24.56
N VAL A 552 -6.92 9.42 -23.64
CA VAL A 552 -5.83 8.42 -23.80
C VAL A 552 -6.40 7.01 -23.85
N GLU A 553 -7.33 6.64 -22.97
CA GLU A 553 -7.97 5.33 -23.00
C GLU A 553 -8.72 5.08 -24.31
N ARG A 554 -9.46 6.07 -24.78
CA ARG A 554 -10.27 5.98 -26.01
C ARG A 554 -9.40 5.87 -27.26
N ASN A 555 -8.40 6.72 -27.42
CA ASN A 555 -7.63 6.85 -28.65
C ASN A 555 -6.36 6.00 -28.67
N VAL A 556 -5.73 5.75 -27.53
CA VAL A 556 -4.46 5.00 -27.46
C VAL A 556 -4.67 3.59 -26.96
N VAL A 557 -5.29 3.42 -25.78
CA VAL A 557 -5.41 2.09 -25.16
C VAL A 557 -6.33 1.17 -25.98
N SER A 558 -7.44 1.72 -26.50
CA SER A 558 -8.33 0.97 -27.38
C SER A 558 -7.61 0.54 -28.67
N LEU A 559 -6.77 1.44 -29.25
CA LEU A 559 -5.98 1.14 -30.44
C LEU A 559 -4.96 0.03 -30.16
N LEU A 560 -4.20 0.13 -29.04
CA LEU A 560 -3.23 -0.89 -28.61
C LEU A 560 -3.92 -2.23 -28.34
N SER A 561 -5.06 -2.24 -27.64
CA SER A 561 -5.80 -3.46 -27.32
C SER A 561 -6.32 -4.16 -28.58
N ASN A 562 -6.93 -3.39 -29.49
CA ASN A 562 -7.42 -3.93 -30.76
C ASN A 562 -6.29 -4.48 -31.63
N SER A 563 -5.20 -3.73 -31.76
CA SER A 563 -4.05 -4.17 -32.54
C SER A 563 -3.41 -5.43 -31.96
N GLN A 564 -3.35 -5.57 -30.64
CA GLN A 564 -2.88 -6.78 -29.99
C GLN A 564 -3.78 -7.99 -30.26
N GLN A 565 -5.10 -7.79 -30.19
CA GLN A 565 -6.05 -8.88 -30.40
C GLN A 565 -6.02 -9.42 -31.84
N PHE A 566 -5.84 -8.53 -32.83
CA PHE A 566 -5.88 -8.93 -34.24
C PHE A 566 -4.53 -9.39 -34.80
N TYR A 567 -3.44 -8.75 -34.40
CA TYR A 567 -2.11 -8.99 -34.99
C TYR A 567 -1.16 -9.73 -34.04
N GLY A 568 -1.42 -9.68 -32.70
CA GLY A 568 -0.47 -10.10 -31.70
C GLY A 568 0.76 -9.20 -31.68
N PHE A 569 1.41 -9.05 -30.53
CA PHE A 569 2.68 -8.30 -30.47
C PHE A 569 3.83 -9.28 -30.25
N PRO A 570 4.82 -9.33 -31.19
CA PRO A 570 6.05 -10.08 -30.96
C PRO A 570 6.82 -9.53 -29.76
N ARG A 571 7.40 -10.38 -28.93
CA ARG A 571 8.20 -9.97 -27.78
C ARG A 571 9.40 -9.11 -28.22
N GLY A 572 9.55 -7.95 -27.59
CA GLY A 572 10.60 -6.98 -27.89
C GLY A 572 10.35 -6.17 -29.17
N ALA A 573 9.10 -6.07 -29.64
CA ALA A 573 8.70 -5.17 -30.70
C ALA A 573 8.64 -3.73 -30.19
N LEU A 574 8.93 -2.77 -31.09
CA LEU A 574 8.77 -1.35 -30.86
C LEU A 574 7.49 -0.87 -31.53
N LEU A 575 6.57 -0.34 -30.75
CA LEU A 575 5.34 0.29 -31.20
C LEU A 575 5.53 1.80 -31.22
N GLN A 576 5.10 2.46 -32.31
CA GLN A 576 5.15 3.91 -32.41
C GLN A 576 3.77 4.45 -32.72
N LEU A 577 3.31 5.36 -31.85
CA LEU A 577 2.11 6.17 -32.05
C LEU A 577 2.47 7.41 -32.88
N TYR A 578 1.68 7.75 -33.88
CA TYR A 578 1.85 8.94 -34.69
C TYR A 578 0.48 9.49 -35.11
N VAL A 579 0.45 10.76 -35.51
CA VAL A 579 -0.78 11.44 -35.97
C VAL A 579 -0.84 11.42 -37.50
N SER A 580 -1.96 10.98 -38.04
CA SER A 580 -2.27 11.07 -39.47
C SER A 580 -3.38 12.11 -39.67
N TYR A 581 -3.16 13.01 -40.60
CA TYR A 581 -4.18 13.96 -41.08
C TYR A 581 -4.79 13.36 -42.34
N GLY A 582 -6.05 12.93 -42.29
CA GLY A 582 -6.71 12.29 -43.44
C GLY A 582 -6.71 13.13 -44.71
N ASP A 583 -6.41 12.50 -45.87
CA ASP A 583 -6.46 13.10 -47.19
C ASP A 583 -7.93 13.33 -47.62
N GLY A 584 -8.58 14.34 -47.06
CA GLY A 584 -9.96 14.71 -47.40
C GLY A 584 -10.00 15.74 -48.52
N SER A 585 -10.21 15.30 -49.73
CA SER A 585 -10.74 16.14 -50.82
C SER A 585 -12.23 16.43 -50.53
N SER A 586 -12.50 17.60 -50.03
CA SER A 586 -13.78 18.36 -49.99
C SER A 586 -14.22 18.79 -48.58
N SER A 587 -14.36 20.11 -48.46
CA SER A 587 -14.94 20.93 -47.39
C SER A 587 -14.02 21.29 -46.20
N GLU A 588 -14.02 22.59 -45.89
CA GLU A 588 -13.28 23.33 -44.84
C GLU A 588 -13.69 22.99 -43.38
N THR A 589 -14.15 21.78 -43.09
CA THR A 589 -14.34 21.32 -41.72
C THR A 589 -13.00 20.88 -41.18
N ALA A 590 -12.56 21.49 -40.10
CA ALA A 590 -11.29 21.27 -39.39
C ALA A 590 -10.96 19.78 -39.31
N ARG A 591 -9.83 19.37 -39.95
CA ARG A 591 -9.35 17.99 -39.99
C ARG A 591 -9.05 17.54 -38.56
N GLN A 592 -9.82 16.60 -38.04
CA GLN A 592 -9.51 16.02 -36.75
C GLN A 592 -8.27 15.12 -36.86
N PRO A 593 -7.25 15.30 -35.99
CA PRO A 593 -6.07 14.45 -35.98
C PRO A 593 -6.47 13.02 -35.58
N GLU A 594 -6.09 12.03 -36.39
CA GLU A 594 -6.31 10.61 -36.10
C GLU A 594 -5.00 9.98 -35.62
N ILE A 595 -5.01 9.35 -34.42
CA ILE A 595 -3.85 8.65 -33.88
C ILE A 595 -3.79 7.25 -34.47
N ARG A 596 -2.64 6.89 -35.04
CA ARG A 596 -2.38 5.61 -35.67
C ARG A 596 -1.17 4.92 -35.05
N LEU A 597 -1.04 3.61 -35.28
CA LEU A 597 0.00 2.75 -34.73
C LEU A 597 0.82 2.11 -35.84
N ARG A 598 2.15 2.14 -35.68
CA ARG A 598 3.07 1.35 -36.50
C ARG A 598 3.97 0.51 -35.62
N ILE A 599 4.35 -0.66 -36.14
CA ILE A 599 5.15 -1.65 -35.46
C ILE A 599 6.49 -1.84 -36.16
N LYS A 600 7.54 -2.00 -35.37
CA LYS A 600 8.85 -2.46 -35.81
C LYS A 600 9.22 -3.71 -35.03
N THR A 601 9.42 -4.82 -35.73
CA THR A 601 9.90 -6.07 -35.15
C THR A 601 11.43 -6.07 -35.10
N LYS A 602 12.03 -6.93 -34.29
CA LYS A 602 13.50 -7.05 -34.20
C LYS A 602 14.16 -7.41 -35.53
N ASP A 603 13.41 -8.12 -36.38
CA ASP A 603 13.91 -8.63 -37.67
C ASP A 603 13.64 -7.67 -38.84
N SER A 604 12.88 -6.59 -38.66
CA SER A 604 12.58 -5.58 -39.67
C SER A 604 13.31 -4.28 -39.43
N VAL A 605 13.86 -3.68 -40.51
CA VAL A 605 14.51 -2.36 -40.46
C VAL A 605 13.46 -1.24 -40.52
N GLU A 606 12.33 -1.48 -41.17
CA GLU A 606 11.27 -0.49 -41.40
C GLU A 606 10.05 -0.68 -40.50
N PHE A 607 9.35 0.42 -40.26
CA PHE A 607 8.07 0.40 -39.52
C PHE A 607 6.95 -0.04 -40.47
N THR A 608 6.17 -1.00 -40.04
CA THR A 608 4.96 -1.44 -40.76
C THR A 608 3.73 -0.79 -40.12
N GLU A 609 2.90 -0.12 -40.91
CA GLU A 609 1.67 0.47 -40.45
C GLU A 609 0.64 -0.61 -40.13
N LEU A 610 0.06 -0.57 -38.93
CA LEU A 610 -1.03 -1.43 -38.53
C LEU A 610 -2.35 -0.75 -38.91
N ALA A 611 -3.04 -1.28 -39.92
CA ALA A 611 -4.35 -0.78 -40.34
C ALA A 611 -5.34 -0.87 -39.16
N SER A 612 -6.25 0.12 -39.04
CA SER A 612 -7.31 0.07 -38.04
C SER A 612 -8.28 -1.07 -38.35
N PRO A 613 -8.26 -2.19 -37.58
CA PRO A 613 -9.03 -3.40 -37.96
C PRO A 613 -10.55 -3.16 -38.01
N VAL A 614 -11.04 -2.15 -37.30
CA VAL A 614 -12.46 -1.79 -37.28
C VAL A 614 -12.91 -1.16 -38.61
N ARG A 615 -12.05 -0.37 -39.26
CA ARG A 615 -12.34 0.23 -40.59
C ARG A 615 -12.37 -0.83 -41.69
N ASP A 616 -11.45 -1.79 -41.65
CA ASP A 616 -11.39 -2.88 -42.63
C ASP A 616 -12.58 -3.83 -42.52
N LEU A 617 -13.12 -4.05 -41.32
CA LEU A 617 -14.34 -4.84 -41.12
C LEU A 617 -15.59 -4.09 -41.58
N LEU A 618 -15.67 -2.79 -41.35
CA LEU A 618 -16.81 -1.96 -41.83
C LEU A 618 -16.76 -1.81 -43.34
N SER A 619 -15.61 -1.57 -43.96
CA SER A 619 -15.46 -1.49 -45.41
C SER A 619 -15.77 -2.82 -46.12
N LYS A 620 -15.42 -3.96 -45.52
CA LYS A 620 -15.81 -5.28 -46.03
C LYS A 620 -17.30 -5.58 -45.83
N ALA A 621 -17.92 -5.09 -44.76
CA ALA A 621 -19.36 -5.22 -44.52
C ALA A 621 -20.19 -4.38 -45.50
N ASP A 622 -19.75 -3.17 -45.88
CA ASP A 622 -20.40 -2.32 -46.86
C ASP A 622 -20.20 -2.84 -48.29
N ASN A 623 -19.02 -3.35 -48.64
CA ASN A 623 -18.78 -4.02 -49.90
C ASN A 623 -19.54 -5.35 -50.03
N GLY A 624 -19.82 -6.06 -48.92
CA GLY A 624 -20.64 -7.27 -48.88
C GLY A 624 -22.15 -7.01 -49.09
N LYS A 625 -22.64 -5.84 -48.71
CA LYS A 625 -24.04 -5.43 -48.96
C LYS A 625 -24.30 -5.02 -50.40
N GLY A 626 -23.29 -4.50 -51.09
CA GLY A 626 -23.41 -4.13 -52.52
C GLY A 626 -23.47 -5.32 -53.47
N SER A 627 -23.03 -6.52 -53.09
CA SER A 627 -23.08 -7.74 -53.91
C SER A 627 -24.39 -8.55 -53.74
N LEU A 628 -25.14 -8.37 -52.66
CA LEU A 628 -26.42 -9.03 -52.42
C LEU A 628 -27.62 -8.34 -53.07
N GLN A 629 -27.48 -7.06 -53.47
CA GLN A 629 -28.55 -6.30 -54.12
C GLN A 629 -28.58 -6.43 -55.67
N LYS A 630 -27.54 -7.04 -56.26
CA LYS A 630 -27.50 -7.29 -57.73
C LYS A 630 -28.02 -8.67 -58.19
N ASN A 631 -28.44 -9.52 -57.27
CA ASN A 631 -28.96 -10.86 -57.62
C ASN A 631 -30.46 -11.03 -57.33
N VAL A 632 -31.20 -9.94 -57.13
CA VAL A 632 -32.68 -10.00 -56.96
C VAL A 632 -33.43 -9.42 -58.16
N ASP A 633 -32.73 -8.75 -59.11
CA ASP A 633 -33.34 -8.19 -60.33
C ASP A 633 -32.86 -8.88 -61.64
N SER A 634 -32.69 -10.18 -61.62
CA SER A 634 -32.51 -10.99 -62.85
C SER A 634 -33.40 -12.22 -62.82
#